data_e3dc62a7f7ea5483d8d55f9ccac43b42
#
_entry.id   e3dc62a7f7ea5483d8d55f9ccac43b42
#
_cell.length_a   1.000
_cell.length_b   1.000
_cell.length_c   1.000
_cell.angle_alpha   90.00
_cell.angle_beta   90.00
_cell.angle_gamma   90.00
#
_symmetry.space_group_name_H-M   'P 1'
#
loop_
_entity.id
_entity.type
_entity.pdbx_description
1 polymer ?
#
loop_
_entity_poly.entity_id
_entity_poly.type
_entity_poly.pdbx_seq_one_letter_code
_entity_poly.pdbx_strand_id
1 'polypeptide(L)'
;VIDDDAAIRDSLAFLLDVNGFYVATYETATAFLNDVASGPVDCIVSDIRMPGMSGLELVRKVKANRVDCPVILITAHADVSLAVKAMKAGAVDFIEKPFEEKVLLRAINSALKARPTKPADDAAKLQAEARLADLSSRERDVLQGLLAGKINKVIAHDLGISPRTVEVYRANLMAKANVRSMSELMRIAITAGL
;
A
#
# COMPACT_ATOMS: atom_id res chain seq x y z
N VAL A 1 -7.67 4.41 13.12
CA VAL A 1 -7.36 3.88 14.47
C VAL A 1 -8.64 3.85 15.29
N ILE A 2 -8.90 2.72 15.98
CA ILE A 2 -10.10 2.52 16.80
C ILE A 2 -9.65 2.03 18.17
N ASP A 3 -9.89 2.80 19.22
CA ASP A 3 -9.52 2.49 20.61
C ASP A 3 -10.41 3.33 21.52
N ASP A 4 -10.91 2.82 22.64
CA ASP A 4 -11.77 3.57 23.56
C ASP A 4 -10.96 4.56 24.45
N ASP A 5 -9.66 4.33 24.59
CA ASP A 5 -8.75 5.24 25.32
C ASP A 5 -8.30 6.39 24.41
N ALA A 6 -8.67 7.63 24.75
CA ALA A 6 -8.31 8.82 24.00
C ALA A 6 -6.79 9.04 23.91
N ALA A 7 -6.05 8.79 25.01
CA ALA A 7 -4.59 8.99 25.02
C ALA A 7 -3.88 8.01 24.08
N ILE A 8 -4.38 6.78 23.98
CA ILE A 8 -3.86 5.77 23.03
C ILE A 8 -4.20 6.20 21.60
N ARG A 9 -5.45 6.62 21.33
CA ARG A 9 -5.84 7.11 19.99
C ARG A 9 -4.95 8.25 19.52
N ASP A 10 -4.74 9.25 20.39
CA ASP A 10 -3.94 10.44 20.05
C ASP A 10 -2.47 10.07 19.81
N SER A 11 -1.91 9.20 20.65
CA SER A 11 -0.52 8.72 20.49
C SER A 11 -0.33 7.94 19.20
N LEU A 12 -1.25 7.04 18.86
CA LEU A 12 -1.20 6.27 17.62
C LEU A 12 -1.41 7.15 16.39
N ALA A 13 -2.35 8.10 16.47
CA ALA A 13 -2.59 9.05 15.38
C ALA A 13 -1.35 9.89 15.11
N PHE A 14 -0.72 10.45 16.15
CA PHE A 14 0.52 11.21 16.02
C PHE A 14 1.65 10.36 15.43
N LEU A 15 1.87 9.15 15.95
CA LEU A 15 2.88 8.23 15.44
C LEU A 15 2.71 7.96 13.94
N LEU A 16 1.50 7.68 13.52
CA LEU A 16 1.21 7.35 12.13
C LEU A 16 1.30 8.57 11.21
N ASP A 17 0.83 9.75 11.67
CA ASP A 17 0.90 11.00 10.92
C ASP A 17 2.35 11.41 10.62
N VAL A 18 3.24 11.37 11.63
CA VAL A 18 4.68 11.66 11.41
C VAL A 18 5.38 10.66 10.49
N ASN A 19 4.80 9.46 10.31
CA ASN A 19 5.27 8.45 9.37
C ASN A 19 4.56 8.51 8.00
N GLY A 20 3.79 9.57 7.74
CA GLY A 20 3.21 9.86 6.43
C GLY A 20 1.88 9.17 6.13
N PHE A 21 1.16 8.68 7.15
CA PHE A 21 -0.17 8.10 6.99
C PHE A 21 -1.26 9.14 7.30
N TYR A 22 -2.32 9.16 6.51
CA TYR A 22 -3.54 9.86 6.88
C TYR A 22 -4.33 9.04 7.89
N VAL A 23 -4.66 9.62 9.04
CA VAL A 23 -5.24 8.89 10.16
C VAL A 23 -6.61 9.46 10.54
N ALA A 24 -7.64 8.63 10.46
CA ALA A 24 -8.92 8.88 11.11
C ALA A 24 -8.99 8.08 12.42
N THR A 25 -9.54 8.68 13.46
CA THR A 25 -9.65 8.07 14.79
C THR A 25 -11.12 7.90 15.19
N TYR A 26 -11.43 6.79 15.85
CA TYR A 26 -12.77 6.45 16.31
C TYR A 26 -12.71 5.90 17.73
N GLU A 27 -13.62 6.33 18.57
CA GLU A 27 -13.75 5.83 19.96
C GLU A 27 -14.36 4.43 20.01
N THR A 28 -15.19 4.07 19.02
CA THR A 28 -15.88 2.78 19.00
C THR A 28 -15.87 2.17 17.60
N ALA A 29 -15.92 0.85 17.53
CA ALA A 29 -16.07 0.13 16.27
C ALA A 29 -17.39 0.48 15.55
N THR A 30 -18.44 0.82 16.30
CA THR A 30 -19.74 1.22 15.72
C THR A 30 -19.64 2.58 15.03
N ALA A 31 -18.95 3.56 15.63
CA ALA A 31 -18.70 4.87 15.01
C ALA A 31 -17.93 4.70 13.69
N PHE A 32 -16.89 3.88 13.69
CA PHE A 32 -16.14 3.56 12.46
C PHE A 32 -17.03 2.93 11.38
N LEU A 33 -17.83 1.91 11.73
CA LEU A 33 -18.68 1.22 10.75
C LEU A 33 -19.75 2.12 10.13
N ASN A 34 -20.23 3.11 10.86
CA ASN A 34 -21.18 4.10 10.36
C ASN A 34 -20.52 5.08 9.38
N ASP A 35 -19.24 5.37 9.55
CA ASP A 35 -18.49 6.32 8.75
C ASP A 35 -17.71 5.68 7.59
N VAL A 36 -17.41 4.39 7.66
CA VAL A 36 -16.61 3.68 6.64
C VAL A 36 -17.22 3.75 5.22
N ALA A 37 -18.51 3.99 5.11
CA ALA A 37 -19.19 4.23 3.83
C ALA A 37 -18.80 5.59 3.19
N SER A 38 -18.21 6.50 3.95
CA SER A 38 -17.91 7.87 3.53
C SER A 38 -16.57 8.01 2.78
N GLY A 39 -15.72 6.96 2.77
CA GLY A 39 -14.45 7.04 2.06
C GLY A 39 -13.62 5.76 2.07
N PRO A 40 -12.56 5.70 1.26
CA PRO A 40 -11.67 4.55 1.21
C PRO A 40 -10.84 4.45 2.49
N VAL A 41 -10.79 3.27 3.08
CA VAL A 41 -9.94 2.92 4.21
C VAL A 41 -8.94 1.86 3.75
N ASP A 42 -7.65 2.12 3.94
CA ASP A 42 -6.60 1.24 3.45
C ASP A 42 -6.14 0.22 4.49
N CYS A 43 -6.22 0.56 5.79
CA CYS A 43 -5.88 -0.34 6.89
C CYS A 43 -6.65 0.10 8.15
N ILE A 44 -7.08 -0.87 8.95
CA ILE A 44 -7.72 -0.65 10.25
C ILE A 44 -6.78 -1.14 11.33
N VAL A 45 -6.53 -0.27 12.32
CA VAL A 45 -5.84 -0.62 13.57
C VAL A 45 -6.84 -0.48 14.70
N SER A 46 -7.16 -1.56 15.40
CA SER A 46 -8.23 -1.57 16.41
C SER A 46 -7.80 -2.25 17.69
N ASP A 47 -8.14 -1.64 18.83
CA ASP A 47 -8.12 -2.38 20.08
C ASP A 47 -9.12 -3.54 20.06
N ILE A 48 -8.84 -4.60 20.81
CA ILE A 48 -9.74 -5.75 20.93
C ILE A 48 -10.83 -5.50 21.95
N ARG A 49 -10.48 -4.90 23.09
CA ARG A 49 -11.37 -4.77 24.24
C ARG A 49 -11.97 -3.38 24.34
N MET A 50 -13.03 -3.15 23.60
CA MET A 50 -13.74 -1.88 23.62
C MET A 50 -15.19 -2.08 24.12
N PRO A 51 -15.79 -1.06 24.72
CA PRO A 51 -17.22 -1.05 25.08
C PRO A 51 -18.12 -1.30 23.86
N GLY A 52 -19.13 -2.08 24.03
CA GLY A 52 -20.09 -2.42 22.97
C GLY A 52 -19.55 -3.48 22.02
N MET A 53 -18.98 -3.07 20.88
CA MET A 53 -18.45 -3.99 19.88
C MET A 53 -16.95 -4.17 20.05
N SER A 54 -16.52 -5.41 20.25
CA SER A 54 -15.11 -5.78 20.32
C SER A 54 -14.41 -5.70 18.96
N GLY A 55 -13.07 -5.55 18.97
CA GLY A 55 -12.27 -5.62 17.75
C GLY A 55 -12.40 -6.93 16.97
N LEU A 56 -12.65 -8.06 17.66
CA LEU A 56 -12.92 -9.34 17.00
C LEU A 56 -14.25 -9.35 16.24
N GLU A 57 -15.29 -8.74 16.80
CA GLU A 57 -16.58 -8.58 16.12
C GLU A 57 -16.46 -7.61 14.95
N LEU A 58 -15.67 -6.55 15.11
CA LEU A 58 -15.34 -5.62 14.02
C LEU A 58 -14.72 -6.36 12.83
N VAL A 59 -13.70 -7.20 13.06
CA VAL A 59 -13.06 -7.99 11.98
C VAL A 59 -14.10 -8.82 11.22
N ARG A 60 -15.00 -9.51 11.94
CA ARG A 60 -16.04 -10.31 11.31
C ARG A 60 -17.01 -9.46 10.48
N LYS A 61 -17.39 -8.28 10.97
CA LYS A 61 -18.29 -7.36 10.24
C LYS A 61 -17.63 -6.74 9.01
N VAL A 62 -16.37 -6.35 9.12
CA VAL A 62 -15.58 -5.84 7.98
C VAL A 62 -15.55 -6.90 6.87
N LYS A 63 -15.27 -8.17 7.22
CA LYS A 63 -15.31 -9.28 6.26
C LYS A 63 -16.70 -9.55 5.70
N ALA A 64 -17.74 -9.60 6.55
CA ALA A 64 -19.11 -9.87 6.12
C ALA A 64 -19.62 -8.79 5.14
N ASN A 65 -19.23 -7.54 5.34
CA ASN A 65 -19.59 -6.42 4.48
C ASN A 65 -18.73 -6.33 3.21
N ARG A 66 -17.85 -7.32 2.97
CA ARG A 66 -16.91 -7.34 1.83
C ARG A 66 -16.06 -6.06 1.73
N VAL A 67 -15.78 -5.43 2.86
CA VAL A 67 -14.81 -4.34 2.92
C VAL A 67 -13.43 -4.98 2.83
N ASP A 68 -12.78 -4.81 1.70
CA ASP A 68 -11.43 -5.33 1.44
C ASP A 68 -10.40 -4.42 2.11
N CYS A 69 -10.39 -4.49 3.45
CA CYS A 69 -9.53 -3.69 4.29
C CYS A 69 -8.87 -4.58 5.35
N PRO A 70 -7.54 -4.64 5.40
CA PRO A 70 -6.83 -5.40 6.42
C PRO A 70 -7.07 -4.80 7.80
N VAL A 71 -7.31 -5.66 8.78
CA VAL A 71 -7.50 -5.28 10.18
C VAL A 71 -6.34 -5.83 11.01
N ILE A 72 -5.63 -4.94 11.69
CA ILE A 72 -4.62 -5.24 12.69
C ILE A 72 -5.25 -5.04 14.05
N LEU A 73 -5.17 -6.04 14.92
CA LEU A 73 -5.69 -5.97 16.27
C LEU A 73 -4.58 -5.69 17.28
N ILE A 74 -4.86 -4.80 18.21
CA ILE A 74 -3.95 -4.46 19.32
C ILE A 74 -4.63 -4.81 20.63
N THR A 75 -3.90 -5.26 21.63
CA THR A 75 -4.47 -5.57 22.96
C THR A 75 -3.43 -5.47 24.06
N ALA A 76 -3.85 -5.03 25.25
CA ALA A 76 -3.02 -5.07 26.46
C ALA A 76 -2.93 -6.46 27.09
N HIS A 77 -3.76 -7.42 26.67
CA HIS A 77 -3.82 -8.76 27.25
C HIS A 77 -3.85 -9.78 26.11
N ALA A 78 -2.68 -10.20 25.68
CA ALA A 78 -2.53 -11.24 24.70
C ALA A 78 -2.45 -12.62 25.39
N ASP A 79 -3.24 -13.55 24.89
CA ASP A 79 -3.04 -14.96 25.10
C ASP A 79 -3.10 -15.71 23.76
N VAL A 80 -2.55 -16.89 23.72
CA VAL A 80 -2.50 -17.70 22.49
C VAL A 80 -3.91 -17.96 21.93
N SER A 81 -4.91 -18.17 22.81
CA SER A 81 -6.29 -18.41 22.42
C SER A 81 -6.89 -17.20 21.72
N LEU A 82 -6.62 -15.99 22.23
CA LEU A 82 -7.09 -14.73 21.67
C LEU A 82 -6.45 -14.45 20.31
N ALA A 83 -5.12 -14.66 20.20
CA ALA A 83 -4.41 -14.52 18.93
C ALA A 83 -4.96 -15.47 17.86
N VAL A 84 -5.16 -16.75 18.20
CA VAL A 84 -5.77 -17.74 17.29
C VAL A 84 -7.19 -17.34 16.88
N LYS A 85 -7.99 -16.81 17.81
CA LYS A 85 -9.34 -16.31 17.49
C LYS A 85 -9.31 -15.11 16.55
N ALA A 86 -8.34 -14.20 16.76
CA ALA A 86 -8.14 -13.03 15.92
C ALA A 86 -7.79 -13.42 14.47
N MET A 87 -6.82 -14.31 14.31
CA MET A 87 -6.42 -14.80 12.98
C MET A 87 -7.53 -15.60 12.29
N LYS A 88 -8.26 -16.46 13.02
CA LYS A 88 -9.43 -17.18 12.47
C LYS A 88 -10.59 -16.25 12.12
N ALA A 89 -10.78 -15.15 12.84
CA ALA A 89 -11.76 -14.12 12.46
C ALA A 89 -11.35 -13.37 11.18
N GLY A 90 -10.04 -13.37 10.88
CA GLY A 90 -9.46 -12.80 9.68
C GLY A 90 -8.74 -11.49 9.87
N ALA A 91 -8.30 -11.20 11.07
CA ALA A 91 -7.29 -10.19 11.28
C ALA A 91 -6.02 -10.57 10.50
N VAL A 92 -5.32 -9.58 9.97
CA VAL A 92 -4.06 -9.81 9.22
C VAL A 92 -2.86 -9.83 10.16
N ASP A 93 -2.99 -9.19 11.33
CA ASP A 93 -1.96 -9.21 12.36
C ASP A 93 -2.56 -8.96 13.74
N PHE A 94 -1.76 -9.27 14.77
CA PHE A 94 -2.14 -9.17 16.17
C PHE A 94 -0.93 -8.71 16.98
N ILE A 95 -1.05 -7.57 17.69
CA ILE A 95 0.04 -6.93 18.40
C ILE A 95 -0.30 -6.77 19.88
N GLU A 96 0.61 -7.18 20.77
CA GLU A 96 0.46 -7.00 22.22
C GLU A 96 1.04 -5.67 22.67
N LYS A 97 0.28 -4.91 23.49
CA LYS A 97 0.74 -3.71 24.21
C LYS A 97 1.52 -4.12 25.47
N PRO A 98 2.68 -3.48 25.80
CA PRO A 98 3.35 -2.41 25.05
C PRO A 98 4.18 -2.96 23.88
N PHE A 99 4.24 -2.21 22.77
CA PHE A 99 5.00 -2.57 21.58
C PHE A 99 5.89 -1.41 21.11
N GLU A 100 6.96 -1.75 20.40
CA GLU A 100 7.77 -0.75 19.72
C GLU A 100 7.06 -0.20 18.48
N GLU A 101 7.23 1.09 18.20
CA GLU A 101 6.67 1.77 17.01
C GLU A 101 6.94 0.97 15.71
N LYS A 102 8.17 0.45 15.58
CA LYS A 102 8.58 -0.34 14.40
C LYS A 102 7.73 -1.59 14.16
N VAL A 103 7.17 -2.18 15.22
CA VAL A 103 6.32 -3.38 15.12
C VAL A 103 5.02 -3.00 14.42
N LEU A 104 4.35 -1.94 14.89
CA LEU A 104 3.11 -1.45 14.29
C LEU A 104 3.31 -1.00 12.85
N LEU A 105 4.37 -0.21 12.59
CA LEU A 105 4.67 0.27 11.23
C LEU A 105 4.96 -0.87 10.25
N ARG A 106 5.66 -1.92 10.69
CA ARG A 106 5.89 -3.12 9.87
C ARG A 106 4.59 -3.85 9.57
N ALA A 107 3.73 -4.04 10.57
CA ALA A 107 2.44 -4.69 10.40
C ALA A 107 1.56 -3.94 9.39
N ILE A 108 1.44 -2.61 9.52
CA ILE A 108 0.68 -1.77 8.59
C ILE A 108 1.27 -1.87 7.17
N ASN A 109 2.58 -1.68 7.01
CA ASN A 109 3.21 -1.75 5.70
C ASN A 109 3.07 -3.13 5.05
N SER A 110 3.14 -4.21 5.85
CA SER A 110 2.92 -5.58 5.36
C SER A 110 1.47 -5.79 4.94
N ALA A 111 0.52 -5.29 5.72
CA ALA A 111 -0.91 -5.37 5.43
C ALA A 111 -1.27 -4.61 4.14
N LEU A 112 -0.72 -3.42 3.95
CA LEU A 112 -0.93 -2.61 2.74
C LEU A 112 -0.33 -3.27 1.49
N LYS A 113 0.84 -3.92 1.62
CA LYS A 113 1.48 -4.65 0.51
C LYS A 113 0.77 -5.95 0.15
N ALA A 114 0.19 -6.63 1.14
CA ALA A 114 -0.53 -7.89 0.94
C ALA A 114 -1.96 -7.68 0.42
N ARG A 115 -2.45 -6.45 0.42
CA ARG A 115 -3.77 -6.10 -0.10
C ARG A 115 -3.81 -6.42 -1.59
N PRO A 116 -4.80 -7.20 -2.08
CA PRO A 116 -5.04 -7.30 -3.50
C PRO A 116 -5.25 -5.88 -4.02
N THR A 117 -4.48 -5.48 -5.00
CA THR A 117 -4.66 -4.18 -5.66
C THR A 117 -6.13 -4.07 -6.08
N LYS A 118 -6.77 -2.94 -5.81
CA LYS A 118 -8.18 -2.72 -6.21
C LYS A 118 -8.32 -3.07 -7.70
N PRO A 119 -9.47 -3.57 -8.16
CA PRO A 119 -9.71 -3.81 -9.58
C PRO A 119 -9.32 -2.63 -10.48
N ALA A 120 -9.38 -1.40 -9.95
CA ALA A 120 -8.91 -0.20 -10.63
C ALA A 120 -7.38 -0.16 -10.78
N ASP A 121 -6.62 -0.64 -9.79
CA ASP A 121 -5.15 -0.69 -9.85
C ASP A 121 -4.71 -1.83 -10.76
N ASP A 122 -5.39 -2.97 -10.74
CA ASP A 122 -5.14 -4.08 -11.66
C ASP A 122 -5.47 -3.68 -13.12
N ALA A 123 -6.55 -2.95 -13.33
CA ALA A 123 -6.88 -2.41 -14.64
C ALA A 123 -5.86 -1.36 -15.09
N ALA A 124 -5.42 -0.47 -14.20
CA ALA A 124 -4.38 0.53 -14.49
C ALA A 124 -3.03 -0.15 -14.77
N LYS A 125 -2.67 -1.19 -14.01
CA LYS A 125 -1.47 -1.99 -14.23
C LYS A 125 -1.52 -2.70 -15.58
N LEU A 126 -2.62 -3.38 -15.89
CA LEU A 126 -2.82 -4.06 -17.18
C LEU A 126 -2.76 -3.10 -18.36
N GLN A 127 -3.36 -1.90 -18.23
CA GLN A 127 -3.26 -0.84 -19.23
C GLN A 127 -1.82 -0.33 -19.38
N ALA A 128 -1.10 -0.17 -18.28
CA ALA A 128 0.31 0.26 -18.29
C ALA A 128 1.20 -0.80 -18.95
N GLU A 129 1.01 -2.08 -18.63
CA GLU A 129 1.69 -3.21 -19.25
C GLU A 129 1.40 -3.28 -20.77
N ALA A 130 0.14 -3.11 -21.17
CA ALA A 130 -0.26 -3.08 -22.58
C ALA A 130 0.43 -1.95 -23.36
N ARG A 131 0.56 -0.74 -22.76
CA ARG A 131 1.27 0.38 -23.39
C ARG A 131 2.77 0.13 -23.57
N LEU A 132 3.37 -0.76 -22.78
CA LEU A 132 4.78 -1.12 -22.83
C LEU A 132 5.04 -2.46 -23.54
N ALA A 133 3.99 -3.15 -23.99
CA ALA A 133 4.10 -4.48 -24.58
C ALA A 133 4.98 -4.50 -25.85
N ASP A 134 4.84 -3.48 -26.70
CA ASP A 134 5.52 -3.38 -28.00
C ASP A 134 6.96 -2.86 -27.92
N LEU A 135 7.51 -2.73 -26.70
CA LEU A 135 8.89 -2.33 -26.52
C LEU A 135 9.83 -3.48 -26.90
N SER A 136 10.82 -3.20 -27.73
CA SER A 136 11.92 -4.11 -28.02
C SER A 136 12.81 -4.33 -26.80
N SER A 137 13.62 -5.39 -26.78
CA SER A 137 14.57 -5.64 -25.69
C SER A 137 15.48 -4.46 -25.43
N ARG A 138 16.00 -3.83 -26.49
CA ARG A 138 16.87 -2.65 -26.37
C ARG A 138 16.17 -1.41 -25.80
N GLU A 139 14.92 -1.20 -26.17
CA GLU A 139 14.09 -0.13 -25.59
C GLU A 139 13.82 -0.40 -24.10
N ARG A 140 13.57 -1.66 -23.72
CA ARG A 140 13.43 -2.06 -22.30
C ARG A 140 14.71 -1.82 -21.49
N ASP A 141 15.87 -2.17 -22.04
CA ASP A 141 17.17 -1.92 -21.40
C ASP A 141 17.38 -0.41 -21.15
N VAL A 142 17.07 0.43 -22.13
CA VAL A 142 17.14 1.89 -21.98
C VAL A 142 16.14 2.39 -20.94
N LEU A 143 14.90 1.89 -20.93
CA LEU A 143 13.87 2.24 -19.94
C LEU A 143 14.31 1.88 -18.53
N GLN A 144 14.90 0.73 -18.30
CA GLN A 144 15.45 0.33 -17.00
C GLN A 144 16.58 1.27 -16.55
N GLY A 145 17.47 1.66 -17.46
CA GLY A 145 18.51 2.64 -17.17
C GLY A 145 17.93 3.99 -16.75
N LEU A 146 16.87 4.44 -17.40
CA LEU A 146 16.17 5.68 -17.05
C LEU A 146 15.47 5.58 -15.69
N LEU A 147 14.82 4.46 -15.39
CA LEU A 147 14.17 4.20 -14.08
C LEU A 147 15.20 4.18 -12.94
N ALA A 148 16.42 3.70 -13.21
CA ALA A 148 17.52 3.72 -12.27
C ALA A 148 18.16 5.13 -12.13
N GLY A 149 17.58 6.17 -12.76
CA GLY A 149 18.09 7.55 -12.71
C GLY A 149 19.39 7.80 -13.46
N LYS A 150 19.81 6.88 -14.34
CA LYS A 150 21.05 7.01 -15.10
C LYS A 150 20.93 8.07 -16.20
N ILE A 151 21.98 8.85 -16.39
CA ILE A 151 22.08 9.80 -17.52
C ILE A 151 22.39 9.06 -18.84
N ASN A 152 22.06 9.66 -19.98
CA ASN A 152 22.24 9.04 -21.29
C ASN A 152 23.65 8.51 -21.54
N LYS A 153 24.70 9.20 -21.05
CA LYS A 153 26.11 8.74 -21.22
C LYS A 153 26.39 7.43 -20.47
N VAL A 154 25.81 7.26 -19.27
CA VAL A 154 25.96 6.04 -18.47
C VAL A 154 25.18 4.89 -19.10
N ILE A 155 23.94 5.13 -19.52
CA ILE A 155 23.13 4.13 -20.24
C ILE A 155 23.85 3.68 -21.53
N ALA A 156 24.39 4.63 -22.29
CA ALA A 156 25.13 4.36 -23.53
C ALA A 156 26.34 3.47 -23.29
N HIS A 157 27.12 3.79 -22.23
CA HIS A 157 28.29 3.01 -21.84
C HIS A 157 27.88 1.57 -21.43
N ASP A 158 26.84 1.43 -20.57
CA ASP A 158 26.39 0.14 -20.06
C ASP A 158 25.86 -0.78 -21.17
N LEU A 159 25.23 -0.20 -22.21
CA LEU A 159 24.65 -0.92 -23.32
C LEU A 159 25.56 -1.07 -24.54
N GLY A 160 26.77 -0.46 -24.50
CA GLY A 160 27.74 -0.48 -25.63
C GLY A 160 27.23 0.25 -26.86
N ILE A 161 26.52 1.37 -26.70
CA ILE A 161 25.94 2.17 -27.79
C ILE A 161 26.35 3.65 -27.64
N SER A 162 26.03 4.49 -28.62
CA SER A 162 26.30 5.93 -28.52
C SER A 162 25.20 6.66 -27.68
N PRO A 163 25.53 7.79 -27.02
CA PRO A 163 24.54 8.62 -26.35
C PRO A 163 23.42 9.10 -27.30
N ARG A 164 23.74 9.35 -28.57
CA ARG A 164 22.76 9.70 -29.60
C ARG A 164 21.79 8.55 -29.88
N THR A 165 22.25 7.30 -29.83
CA THR A 165 21.43 6.12 -29.98
C THR A 165 20.45 5.99 -28.80
N VAL A 166 20.87 6.33 -27.58
CA VAL A 166 19.98 6.36 -26.41
C VAL A 166 18.88 7.41 -26.60
N GLU A 167 19.17 8.56 -27.16
CA GLU A 167 18.17 9.59 -27.47
C GLU A 167 17.12 9.09 -28.48
N VAL A 168 17.54 8.35 -29.48
CA VAL A 168 16.63 7.72 -30.44
C VAL A 168 15.72 6.71 -29.75
N TYR A 169 16.28 5.83 -28.90
CA TYR A 169 15.47 4.89 -28.12
C TYR A 169 14.50 5.60 -27.17
N ARG A 170 14.89 6.69 -26.55
CA ARG A 170 13.99 7.51 -25.71
C ARG A 170 12.82 8.09 -26.51
N ALA A 171 13.06 8.59 -27.72
CA ALA A 171 12.02 9.07 -28.61
C ALA A 171 11.05 7.96 -29.00
N ASN A 172 11.58 6.77 -29.34
CA ASN A 172 10.78 5.59 -29.67
C ASN A 172 9.96 5.10 -28.45
N LEU A 173 10.54 5.08 -27.26
CA LEU A 173 9.84 4.76 -26.00
C LEU A 173 8.63 5.66 -25.81
N MET A 174 8.80 6.99 -25.95
CA MET A 174 7.72 7.93 -25.80
C MET A 174 6.63 7.74 -26.86
N ALA A 175 7.02 7.50 -28.10
CA ALA A 175 6.09 7.25 -29.21
C ALA A 175 5.29 5.97 -29.00
N LYS A 176 5.93 4.85 -28.68
CA LYS A 176 5.30 3.55 -28.47
C LYS A 176 4.39 3.53 -27.23
N ALA A 177 4.85 4.13 -26.13
CA ALA A 177 4.04 4.28 -24.92
C ALA A 177 2.93 5.34 -25.08
N ASN A 178 2.88 6.06 -26.20
CA ASN A 178 1.93 7.14 -26.47
C ASN A 178 1.89 8.18 -25.36
N VAL A 179 3.07 8.73 -25.01
CA VAL A 179 3.24 9.74 -23.95
C VAL A 179 3.87 11.02 -24.46
N ARG A 180 3.57 12.13 -23.82
CA ARG A 180 4.05 13.47 -24.20
C ARG A 180 5.25 13.95 -23.35
N SER A 181 5.52 13.28 -22.23
CA SER A 181 6.61 13.67 -21.34
C SER A 181 7.32 12.45 -20.75
N MET A 182 8.59 12.65 -20.36
CA MET A 182 9.38 11.62 -19.67
C MET A 182 8.75 11.26 -18.32
N SER A 183 8.20 12.23 -17.60
CA SER A 183 7.51 11.97 -16.32
C SER A 183 6.29 11.06 -16.47
N GLU A 184 5.56 11.19 -17.57
CA GLU A 184 4.43 10.31 -17.87
C GLU A 184 4.92 8.89 -18.20
N LEU A 185 6.01 8.76 -18.97
CA LEU A 185 6.63 7.47 -19.27
C LEU A 185 7.08 6.75 -17.97
N MET A 186 7.76 7.48 -17.07
CA MET A 186 8.21 6.93 -15.79
C MET A 186 7.03 6.46 -14.93
N ARG A 187 5.96 7.26 -14.84
CA ARG A 187 4.75 6.87 -14.10
C ARG A 187 4.14 5.57 -14.65
N ILE A 188 4.01 5.46 -15.98
CA ILE A 188 3.47 4.24 -16.60
C ILE A 188 4.38 3.03 -16.31
N ALA A 189 5.70 3.19 -16.42
CA ALA A 189 6.63 2.11 -16.15
C ALA A 189 6.55 1.62 -14.69
N ILE A 190 6.48 2.55 -13.72
CA ILE A 190 6.30 2.22 -12.30
C ILE A 190 4.95 1.52 -12.07
N THR A 191 3.87 2.00 -12.69
CA THR A 191 2.55 1.36 -12.58
C THR A 191 2.53 -0.06 -13.16
N ALA A 192 3.30 -0.30 -14.23
CA ALA A 192 3.48 -1.63 -14.82
C ALA A 192 4.37 -2.57 -13.98
N GLY A 193 5.00 -2.07 -12.90
CA GLY A 193 5.83 -2.87 -12.00
C GLY A 193 7.28 -3.06 -12.48
N LEU A 194 7.79 -2.14 -13.32
CA LEU A 194 9.17 -2.10 -13.78
C LEU A 194 10.08 -1.32 -12.84
#